data_4b3db01e6b5227a6c1a7400a38bc04d9
#
_entry.id   4b3db01e6b5227a6c1a7400a38bc04d9
#
_cell.length_a   1.000
_cell.length_b   1.000
_cell.length_c   1.000
_cell.angle_alpha   90.00
_cell.angle_beta   90.00
_cell.angle_gamma   90.00
#
_symmetry.space_group_name_H-M   'P 1'
#
loop_
_entity.id
_entity.type
_entity.pdbx_description
1 polymer ?
#
loop_
_entity_poly.entity_id
_entity_poly.type
_entity_poly.pdbx_seq_one_letter_code
_entity_poly.pdbx_strand_id
1 'polypeptide(L)'
;MKKNNQSLLSRFFSHNITLLVLAFILAFAAWFIISLSEESVETKTITDIPVTIELPDTAMDDGLILYGTDDLKASVEVKGNRAMLGTLTASDIQVTANQSSSMISVGSYTLSLTAKQAGLKTNYTIVKEKLSPSTVTVYVDKNKEQEFNIDNQITVNLDDSNHYASVALSKSKVTVSGPETHVNQIASVAVVDNISTDTQTTVNKDLVFFDENGEKLYLPYVTTDIGTVEATISVLPITEVSLKVDTANAPSEYPNITMSPAKVKIAGPQDVLDSLEDNTVTIGTLDFTKLKNEGNKEKFDISLPKGCKVISGETTATASIDLNEFYSTTVNAKVSSKLDSSKYTVEFPSNNVEITVNGPQDLIDSISASDITAIADFTGLLDDVTTGSAVSLSVPLKISLSSDYAQCWVYGSYTVNVNVTKK
;
A
#
# COMPACT_ATOMS: atom_id res chain seq x y z
N MET A 1 45.47 -103.62 -56.23
CA MET A 1 44.71 -103.27 -55.04
C MET A 1 44.52 -101.75 -55.09
N LYS A 2 43.25 -101.28 -55.39
CA LYS A 2 42.90 -99.88 -55.36
C LYS A 2 42.29 -99.60 -53.99
N LYS A 3 42.94 -98.75 -53.16
CA LYS A 3 42.41 -98.22 -51.92
C LYS A 3 41.45 -97.08 -52.24
N ASN A 4 40.25 -97.32 -51.97
CA ASN A 4 39.20 -96.27 -52.08
C ASN A 4 39.25 -95.36 -50.82
N ASN A 5 39.82 -94.19 -51.02
CA ASN A 5 39.73 -93.15 -49.96
C ASN A 5 38.36 -92.41 -50.12
N GLN A 6 37.36 -92.89 -49.47
CA GLN A 6 36.14 -92.11 -49.34
C GLN A 6 36.46 -91.00 -48.29
N SER A 7 36.30 -89.74 -48.65
CA SER A 7 36.53 -88.59 -47.80
C SER A 7 35.54 -88.61 -46.64
N LEU A 8 35.97 -88.25 -45.43
CA LEU A 8 35.16 -88.16 -44.25
C LEU A 8 33.88 -87.35 -44.44
N LEU A 9 33.92 -86.40 -45.38
CA LEU A 9 32.74 -85.58 -45.76
C LEU A 9 31.62 -86.41 -46.40
N SER A 10 31.93 -87.42 -47.26
CA SER A 10 30.93 -88.30 -47.96
C SER A 10 30.21 -89.21 -46.95
N ARG A 11 30.83 -89.58 -45.86
CA ARG A 11 30.18 -90.37 -44.76
C ARG A 11 29.29 -89.52 -43.92
N PHE A 12 29.55 -88.21 -43.72
CA PHE A 12 28.74 -87.30 -43.00
C PHE A 12 27.41 -86.97 -43.74
N PHE A 13 27.45 -86.85 -45.09
CA PHE A 13 26.28 -86.61 -45.91
C PHE A 13 25.47 -87.86 -46.28
N SER A 14 25.86 -89.06 -45.90
CA SER A 14 25.18 -90.30 -46.24
C SER A 14 24.12 -90.74 -45.13
N HIS A 15 24.14 -90.13 -43.95
CA HIS A 15 23.16 -90.44 -42.94
C HIS A 15 22.07 -89.36 -42.90
N ASN A 16 20.81 -89.79 -43.13
CA ASN A 16 19.62 -88.86 -43.13
C ASN A 16 19.48 -88.07 -41.83
N ILE A 17 19.93 -88.64 -40.72
CA ILE A 17 19.88 -87.94 -39.38
C ILE A 17 20.90 -86.82 -39.32
N THR A 18 22.14 -86.95 -39.91
CA THR A 18 23.16 -85.89 -39.90
C THR A 18 22.78 -84.76 -40.85
N LEU A 19 22.11 -85.02 -41.96
CA LEU A 19 21.59 -84.05 -42.87
C LEU A 19 20.40 -83.25 -42.18
N LEU A 20 19.58 -83.94 -41.46
CA LEU A 20 18.44 -83.35 -40.71
C LEU A 20 18.96 -82.36 -39.61
N VAL A 21 19.96 -82.82 -38.85
CA VAL A 21 20.62 -81.98 -37.83
C VAL A 21 21.32 -80.77 -38.45
N LEU A 22 22.04 -80.98 -39.57
CA LEU A 22 22.71 -79.84 -40.28
C LEU A 22 21.69 -78.86 -40.84
N ALA A 23 20.55 -79.34 -41.39
CA ALA A 23 19.46 -78.51 -41.87
C ALA A 23 18.84 -77.70 -40.75
N PHE A 24 18.65 -78.34 -39.57
CA PHE A 24 18.13 -77.65 -38.40
C PHE A 24 19.05 -76.58 -37.89
N ILE A 25 20.41 -76.86 -37.83
CA ILE A 25 21.40 -75.85 -37.43
C ILE A 25 21.45 -74.68 -38.40
N LEU A 26 21.42 -74.94 -39.73
CA LEU A 26 21.39 -73.91 -40.76
C LEU A 26 20.07 -73.11 -40.73
N ALA A 27 18.95 -73.76 -40.51
CA ALA A 27 17.64 -73.07 -40.36
C ALA A 27 17.63 -72.20 -39.08
N PHE A 28 18.17 -72.73 -37.98
CA PHE A 28 18.26 -71.98 -36.73
C PHE A 28 19.22 -70.80 -36.88
N ALA A 29 20.40 -71.01 -37.54
CA ALA A 29 21.37 -69.92 -37.82
C ALA A 29 20.74 -68.88 -38.76
N ALA A 30 20.05 -69.28 -39.80
CA ALA A 30 19.33 -68.37 -40.69
C ALA A 30 18.21 -67.60 -39.95
N TRP A 31 17.39 -68.29 -39.13
CA TRP A 31 16.37 -67.68 -38.29
C TRP A 31 17.01 -66.70 -37.30
N PHE A 32 18.12 -67.09 -36.67
CA PHE A 32 18.81 -66.26 -35.69
C PHE A 32 19.43 -64.99 -36.35
N ILE A 33 20.01 -65.12 -37.55
CA ILE A 33 20.53 -63.99 -38.35
C ILE A 33 19.36 -63.09 -38.80
N ILE A 34 18.24 -63.64 -39.26
CA ILE A 34 17.06 -62.84 -39.63
C ILE A 34 16.46 -62.16 -38.38
N SER A 35 16.36 -62.92 -37.30
CA SER A 35 15.82 -62.36 -36.02
C SER A 35 16.72 -61.26 -35.43
N LEU A 36 18.06 -61.32 -35.65
CA LEU A 36 18.98 -60.27 -35.29
C LEU A 36 18.95 -59.10 -36.29
N SER A 37 18.59 -59.32 -37.54
CA SER A 37 18.54 -58.32 -38.62
C SER A 37 17.18 -57.61 -38.71
N GLU A 38 16.10 -58.15 -38.11
CA GLU A 38 14.87 -57.39 -37.87
C GLU A 38 15.18 -56.34 -36.78
N GLU A 39 15.67 -55.17 -37.22
CA GLU A 39 15.65 -53.96 -36.39
C GLU A 39 14.18 -53.69 -36.08
N SER A 40 13.73 -54.15 -34.90
CA SER A 40 12.41 -53.78 -34.40
C SER A 40 12.39 -52.30 -34.14
N VAL A 41 11.88 -51.55 -35.09
CA VAL A 41 11.66 -50.11 -34.91
C VAL A 41 10.53 -49.93 -33.92
N GLU A 42 10.88 -49.57 -32.70
CA GLU A 42 9.94 -49.24 -31.65
C GLU A 42 9.68 -47.74 -31.62
N THR A 43 8.63 -47.34 -30.94
CA THR A 43 8.31 -45.94 -30.66
C THR A 43 8.36 -45.65 -29.17
N LYS A 44 8.84 -44.46 -28.79
CA LYS A 44 8.84 -43.96 -27.41
C LYS A 44 8.44 -42.50 -27.41
N THR A 45 7.57 -42.11 -26.50
CA THR A 45 7.27 -40.68 -26.26
C THR A 45 8.26 -40.12 -25.26
N ILE A 46 8.92 -39.03 -25.64
CA ILE A 46 9.78 -38.22 -24.77
C ILE A 46 8.96 -37.02 -24.33
N THR A 47 8.83 -36.82 -23.02
CA THR A 47 8.08 -35.72 -22.36
C THR A 47 9.03 -34.70 -21.75
N ASP A 48 8.45 -33.59 -21.29
CA ASP A 48 9.18 -32.53 -20.57
C ASP A 48 10.35 -31.90 -21.34
N ILE A 49 10.22 -31.84 -22.66
CA ILE A 49 11.23 -31.21 -23.54
C ILE A 49 11.01 -29.69 -23.44
N PRO A 50 12.00 -28.89 -22.98
CA PRO A 50 11.90 -27.45 -22.93
C PRO A 50 11.74 -26.85 -24.33
N VAL A 51 10.83 -25.89 -24.47
CA VAL A 51 10.61 -25.15 -25.72
C VAL A 51 11.39 -23.85 -25.68
N THR A 52 12.24 -23.62 -26.66
CA THR A 52 13.01 -22.37 -26.82
C THR A 52 12.33 -21.47 -27.85
N ILE A 53 12.08 -20.22 -27.44
CA ILE A 53 11.54 -19.18 -28.32
C ILE A 53 12.44 -17.97 -28.21
N GLU A 54 12.88 -17.46 -29.34
CA GLU A 54 13.76 -16.30 -29.42
C GLU A 54 13.07 -15.16 -30.16
N LEU A 55 13.16 -13.94 -29.60
CA LEU A 55 12.73 -12.72 -30.27
C LEU A 55 13.78 -12.31 -31.33
N PRO A 56 13.36 -11.70 -32.44
CA PRO A 56 14.28 -11.03 -33.37
C PRO A 56 15.06 -9.90 -32.67
N ASP A 57 16.33 -9.72 -33.02
CA ASP A 57 17.20 -8.68 -32.48
C ASP A 57 16.55 -7.28 -32.58
N THR A 58 15.90 -6.99 -33.71
CA THR A 58 15.18 -5.72 -33.91
C THR A 58 14.06 -5.48 -32.90
N ALA A 59 13.38 -6.53 -32.47
CA ALA A 59 12.34 -6.40 -31.43
C ALA A 59 12.96 -6.17 -30.04
N MET A 60 14.09 -6.84 -29.77
CA MET A 60 14.84 -6.63 -28.51
C MET A 60 15.44 -5.21 -28.45
N ASP A 61 15.92 -4.68 -29.56
CA ASP A 61 16.44 -3.30 -29.67
C ASP A 61 15.34 -2.25 -29.39
N ASP A 62 14.08 -2.57 -29.74
CA ASP A 62 12.90 -1.74 -29.43
C ASP A 62 12.40 -1.92 -27.98
N GLY A 63 13.05 -2.75 -27.18
CA GLY A 63 12.72 -3.03 -25.78
C GLY A 63 11.52 -3.97 -25.60
N LEU A 64 11.17 -4.73 -26.65
CA LEU A 64 10.12 -5.74 -26.57
C LEU A 64 10.65 -7.01 -25.87
N ILE A 65 9.80 -7.65 -25.09
CA ILE A 65 10.06 -8.93 -24.43
C ILE A 65 8.93 -9.93 -24.70
N LEU A 66 9.22 -11.20 -24.46
CA LEU A 66 8.24 -12.28 -24.58
C LEU A 66 7.58 -12.58 -23.25
N TYR A 67 6.26 -12.73 -23.29
CA TYR A 67 5.45 -13.22 -22.18
C TYR A 67 4.81 -14.56 -22.54
N GLY A 68 4.55 -15.40 -21.53
CA GLY A 68 3.93 -16.70 -21.71
C GLY A 68 4.90 -17.80 -22.16
N THR A 69 6.18 -17.60 -21.88
CA THR A 69 7.24 -18.58 -22.17
C THR A 69 7.63 -19.42 -20.96
N ASP A 70 7.17 -19.10 -19.78
CA ASP A 70 7.50 -19.79 -18.55
C ASP A 70 6.95 -21.23 -18.56
N ASP A 71 7.81 -22.19 -18.21
CA ASP A 71 7.47 -23.63 -18.12
C ASP A 71 6.89 -24.26 -19.38
N LEU A 72 7.13 -23.68 -20.57
CA LEU A 72 6.71 -24.30 -21.84
C LEU A 72 7.45 -25.60 -22.07
N LYS A 73 6.69 -26.70 -22.10
CA LYS A 73 7.20 -28.05 -22.34
C LYS A 73 6.48 -28.70 -23.50
N ALA A 74 7.19 -29.49 -24.25
CA ALA A 74 6.64 -30.30 -25.32
C ALA A 74 6.90 -31.80 -25.10
N SER A 75 6.15 -32.60 -25.76
CA SER A 75 6.37 -34.05 -25.89
C SER A 75 6.38 -34.44 -27.35
N VAL A 76 7.21 -35.42 -27.71
CA VAL A 76 7.26 -35.91 -29.09
C VAL A 76 7.51 -37.42 -29.12
N GLU A 77 6.90 -38.10 -30.09
CA GLU A 77 7.17 -39.51 -30.36
C GLU A 77 8.43 -39.64 -31.20
N VAL A 78 9.32 -40.55 -30.83
CA VAL A 78 10.52 -40.90 -31.54
C VAL A 78 10.54 -42.38 -31.93
N LYS A 79 11.11 -42.72 -33.08
CA LYS A 79 11.26 -44.09 -33.61
C LYS A 79 12.73 -44.44 -33.64
N GLY A 80 13.06 -45.68 -33.27
CA GLY A 80 14.41 -46.18 -33.31
C GLY A 80 14.58 -47.56 -32.73
N ASN A 81 15.81 -48.02 -32.64
CA ASN A 81 16.13 -49.31 -32.00
C ASN A 81 15.85 -49.19 -30.48
N ARG A 82 15.30 -50.23 -29.88
CA ARG A 82 14.96 -50.32 -28.46
C ARG A 82 16.10 -49.90 -27.52
N ALA A 83 17.34 -50.32 -27.81
CA ALA A 83 18.50 -49.97 -27.00
C ALA A 83 18.78 -48.46 -27.03
N MET A 84 18.64 -47.82 -28.20
CA MET A 84 18.80 -46.38 -28.38
C MET A 84 17.67 -45.62 -27.66
N LEU A 85 16.41 -46.02 -27.91
CA LEU A 85 15.26 -45.38 -27.29
C LEU A 85 15.32 -45.42 -25.75
N GLY A 86 15.91 -46.50 -25.18
CA GLY A 86 16.11 -46.62 -23.72
C GLY A 86 17.03 -45.55 -23.16
N THR A 87 17.97 -45.05 -23.95
CA THR A 87 18.96 -44.04 -23.51
C THR A 87 18.56 -42.59 -23.86
N LEU A 88 17.47 -42.36 -24.60
CA LEU A 88 17.02 -41.02 -24.98
C LEU A 88 16.31 -40.32 -23.81
N THR A 89 16.66 -39.07 -23.65
CA THR A 89 16.11 -38.12 -22.65
C THR A 89 15.64 -36.85 -23.36
N ALA A 90 14.99 -35.94 -22.62
CA ALA A 90 14.52 -34.66 -23.13
C ALA A 90 15.66 -33.80 -23.72
N SER A 91 16.89 -33.91 -23.18
CA SER A 91 18.05 -33.17 -23.65
C SER A 91 18.60 -33.61 -25.01
N ASP A 92 18.19 -34.80 -25.52
CA ASP A 92 18.55 -35.28 -26.84
C ASP A 92 17.66 -34.71 -27.95
N ILE A 93 16.63 -33.93 -27.59
CA ILE A 93 15.68 -33.32 -28.51
C ILE A 93 15.61 -31.82 -28.23
N GLN A 94 15.75 -31.02 -29.26
CA GLN A 94 15.55 -29.58 -29.21
C GLN A 94 14.18 -29.24 -29.84
N VAL A 95 13.34 -28.55 -29.09
CA VAL A 95 12.07 -28.01 -29.61
C VAL A 95 12.17 -26.48 -29.66
N THR A 96 12.01 -25.95 -30.86
CA THR A 96 12.07 -24.50 -31.10
C THR A 96 10.77 -24.05 -31.77
N ALA A 97 10.36 -22.83 -31.48
CA ALA A 97 9.34 -22.17 -32.27
C ALA A 97 9.97 -21.69 -33.61
N ASN A 98 9.25 -21.82 -34.70
CA ASN A 98 9.63 -21.18 -35.93
C ASN A 98 9.62 -19.67 -35.73
N GLN A 99 10.79 -19.05 -35.83
CA GLN A 99 10.92 -17.60 -35.74
C GLN A 99 10.05 -16.96 -36.82
N SER A 100 9.10 -16.20 -36.38
CA SER A 100 8.37 -15.30 -37.24
C SER A 100 9.10 -13.98 -37.25
N SER A 101 9.66 -13.58 -38.39
CA SER A 101 10.16 -12.21 -38.59
C SER A 101 9.06 -11.15 -38.37
N SER A 102 7.82 -11.58 -38.11
CA SER A 102 6.68 -10.73 -37.80
C SER A 102 6.53 -10.37 -36.31
N MET A 103 7.29 -11.00 -35.38
CA MET A 103 7.27 -10.65 -33.96
C MET A 103 8.07 -9.38 -33.66
N ILE A 104 7.82 -8.31 -34.39
CA ILE A 104 8.50 -7.01 -34.28
C ILE A 104 7.59 -5.92 -33.73
N SER A 105 6.38 -6.27 -33.33
CA SER A 105 5.42 -5.33 -32.76
C SER A 105 4.67 -5.96 -31.58
N VAL A 106 4.05 -5.11 -30.79
CA VAL A 106 3.19 -5.52 -29.66
C VAL A 106 2.03 -6.36 -30.17
N GLY A 107 1.77 -7.48 -29.51
CA GLY A 107 0.63 -8.34 -29.84
C GLY A 107 0.81 -9.81 -29.49
N SER A 108 -0.23 -10.60 -29.76
CA SER A 108 -0.28 -12.05 -29.53
C SER A 108 0.13 -12.79 -30.80
N TYR A 109 1.06 -13.73 -30.67
CA TYR A 109 1.59 -14.53 -31.77
C TYR A 109 1.43 -16.02 -31.51
N THR A 110 0.85 -16.73 -32.45
CA THR A 110 0.77 -18.20 -32.43
C THR A 110 1.89 -18.76 -33.30
N LEU A 111 2.82 -19.47 -32.66
CA LEU A 111 4.00 -20.01 -33.29
C LEU A 111 3.88 -21.52 -33.43
N SER A 112 4.33 -22.07 -34.61
CA SER A 112 4.43 -23.49 -34.81
C SER A 112 5.72 -24.01 -34.20
N LEU A 113 5.64 -25.12 -33.47
CA LEU A 113 6.80 -25.78 -32.88
C LEU A 113 7.43 -26.76 -33.85
N THR A 114 8.76 -26.88 -33.80
CA THR A 114 9.54 -27.84 -34.57
C THR A 114 10.50 -28.56 -33.64
N ALA A 115 10.49 -29.89 -33.71
CA ALA A 115 11.41 -30.74 -32.99
C ALA A 115 12.57 -31.17 -33.92
N LYS A 116 13.79 -31.05 -33.39
CA LYS A 116 15.04 -31.50 -34.05
C LYS A 116 15.83 -32.37 -33.08
N GLN A 117 16.66 -33.26 -33.67
CA GLN A 117 17.64 -34.00 -32.88
C GLN A 117 18.67 -33.04 -32.29
N ALA A 118 18.99 -33.23 -31.01
CA ALA A 118 20.04 -32.48 -30.31
C ALA A 118 21.13 -33.45 -29.82
N GLY A 119 22.35 -32.95 -29.69
CA GLY A 119 23.47 -33.71 -29.17
C GLY A 119 24.08 -34.69 -30.18
N LEU A 120 24.75 -35.72 -29.68
CA LEU A 120 25.56 -36.67 -30.48
C LEU A 120 24.79 -37.93 -30.89
N LYS A 121 23.59 -38.15 -30.39
CA LYS A 121 22.77 -39.32 -30.72
C LYS A 121 21.95 -39.06 -31.98
N THR A 122 22.21 -39.81 -33.05
CA THR A 122 21.58 -39.58 -34.35
C THR A 122 20.76 -40.76 -34.88
N ASN A 123 20.85 -41.95 -34.26
CA ASN A 123 20.21 -43.17 -34.74
C ASN A 123 18.75 -43.33 -34.30
N TYR A 124 17.97 -42.22 -34.31
CA TYR A 124 16.52 -42.22 -34.08
C TYR A 124 15.84 -41.22 -35.01
N THR A 125 14.57 -41.37 -35.22
CA THR A 125 13.78 -40.47 -36.07
C THR A 125 12.66 -39.83 -35.24
N ILE A 126 12.49 -38.52 -35.35
CA ILE A 126 11.40 -37.76 -34.69
C ILE A 126 10.15 -37.88 -35.56
N VAL A 127 9.03 -38.28 -34.96
CA VAL A 127 7.72 -38.29 -35.59
C VAL A 127 7.08 -36.93 -35.44
N LYS A 128 7.30 -36.05 -36.43
CA LYS A 128 6.91 -34.63 -36.36
C LYS A 128 5.43 -34.40 -36.11
N GLU A 129 4.58 -35.29 -36.67
CA GLU A 129 3.14 -35.24 -36.54
C GLU A 129 2.63 -35.57 -35.12
N LYS A 130 3.52 -36.05 -34.26
CA LYS A 130 3.25 -36.43 -32.87
C LYS A 130 3.93 -35.46 -31.88
N LEU A 131 4.32 -34.28 -32.33
CA LEU A 131 4.74 -33.19 -31.46
C LEU A 131 3.53 -32.56 -30.79
N SER A 132 3.53 -32.51 -29.47
CA SER A 132 2.44 -31.94 -28.65
C SER A 132 2.98 -31.05 -27.54
N PRO A 133 2.54 -29.78 -27.42
CA PRO A 133 1.69 -29.08 -28.40
C PRO A 133 2.40 -28.84 -29.72
N SER A 134 1.68 -28.73 -30.83
CA SER A 134 2.21 -28.39 -32.13
C SER A 134 2.41 -26.88 -32.36
N THR A 135 1.68 -26.07 -31.55
CA THR A 135 1.73 -24.60 -31.56
C THR A 135 1.77 -24.06 -30.15
N VAL A 136 2.30 -22.87 -29.98
CA VAL A 136 2.27 -22.12 -28.71
C VAL A 136 1.88 -20.68 -29.00
N THR A 137 1.12 -20.08 -28.11
CA THR A 137 0.78 -18.65 -28.18
C THR A 137 1.59 -17.90 -27.16
N VAL A 138 2.30 -16.87 -27.62
CA VAL A 138 3.10 -15.94 -26.79
C VAL A 138 2.62 -14.52 -27.00
N TYR A 139 2.91 -13.67 -26.04
CA TYR A 139 2.58 -12.26 -26.11
C TYR A 139 3.88 -11.44 -26.13
N VAL A 140 3.96 -10.45 -27.01
CA VAL A 140 5.10 -9.55 -27.17
C VAL A 140 4.69 -8.16 -26.75
N ASP A 141 5.41 -7.57 -25.83
CA ASP A 141 5.19 -6.20 -25.38
C ASP A 141 6.44 -5.66 -24.65
N LYS A 142 6.43 -4.37 -24.33
CA LYS A 142 7.41 -3.79 -23.39
C LYS A 142 7.03 -4.15 -21.97
N ASN A 143 8.02 -4.25 -21.10
CA ASN A 143 7.74 -4.36 -19.68
C ASN A 143 7.49 -2.99 -19.07
N LYS A 144 6.42 -2.87 -18.28
CA LYS A 144 6.10 -1.68 -17.49
C LYS A 144 5.95 -2.06 -16.03
N GLU A 145 6.52 -1.22 -15.18
CA GLU A 145 6.30 -1.25 -13.74
C GLU A 145 5.61 0.04 -13.31
N GLN A 146 4.58 -0.09 -12.51
CA GLN A 146 3.81 1.06 -11.99
C GLN A 146 3.35 0.80 -10.57
N GLU A 147 3.55 1.80 -9.70
CA GLU A 147 3.04 1.77 -8.33
C GLU A 147 1.59 2.26 -8.30
N PHE A 148 0.73 1.54 -7.56
CA PHE A 148 -0.66 1.88 -7.32
C PHE A 148 -0.93 1.93 -5.82
N ASN A 149 -1.85 2.81 -5.40
CA ASN A 149 -2.45 2.70 -4.07
C ASN A 149 -3.44 1.54 -4.04
N ILE A 150 -3.55 0.89 -2.89
CA ILE A 150 -4.51 -0.20 -2.69
C ILE A 150 -5.75 0.37 -2.02
N ASP A 151 -6.87 0.37 -2.74
CA ASP A 151 -8.16 0.78 -2.23
C ASP A 151 -8.80 -0.31 -1.38
N ASN A 152 -9.41 0.08 -0.27
CA ASN A 152 -10.16 -0.82 0.57
C ASN A 152 -11.65 -0.81 0.17
N GLN A 153 -12.11 -1.88 -0.48
CA GLN A 153 -13.50 -2.10 -0.88
C GLN A 153 -14.11 -3.32 -0.14
N ILE A 154 -13.61 -3.60 1.08
CA ILE A 154 -14.20 -4.64 1.91
C ILE A 154 -15.45 -4.10 2.58
N THR A 155 -16.58 -4.74 2.33
CA THR A 155 -17.82 -4.50 3.05
C THR A 155 -17.91 -5.46 4.22
N VAL A 156 -18.17 -4.93 5.42
CA VAL A 156 -18.35 -5.73 6.62
C VAL A 156 -19.80 -5.65 7.07
N ASN A 157 -20.46 -6.80 7.17
CA ASN A 157 -21.81 -6.91 7.71
C ASN A 157 -21.72 -7.30 9.19
N LEU A 158 -22.28 -6.47 10.04
CA LEU A 158 -22.42 -6.70 11.47
C LEU A 158 -23.86 -7.05 11.79
N ASP A 159 -24.08 -7.99 12.71
CA ASP A 159 -25.42 -8.33 13.19
C ASP A 159 -25.93 -7.28 14.21
N ASP A 160 -25.01 -6.57 14.88
CA ASP A 160 -25.35 -5.55 15.89
C ASP A 160 -25.07 -4.12 15.36
N SER A 161 -26.12 -3.31 15.33
CA SER A 161 -26.06 -1.90 14.92
C SER A 161 -25.34 -0.96 15.92
N ASN A 162 -24.98 -1.46 17.12
CA ASN A 162 -24.21 -0.72 18.12
C ASN A 162 -22.70 -0.85 17.94
N HIS A 163 -22.27 -1.53 16.90
CA HIS A 163 -20.87 -1.68 16.56
C HIS A 163 -20.55 -1.11 15.16
N TYR A 164 -19.32 -0.71 14.98
CA TYR A 164 -18.76 -0.21 13.74
C TYR A 164 -17.57 -1.08 13.33
N ALA A 165 -17.55 -1.55 12.09
CA ALA A 165 -16.41 -2.26 11.55
C ALA A 165 -15.40 -1.29 10.95
N SER A 166 -14.16 -1.37 11.42
CA SER A 166 -13.01 -0.69 10.83
C SER A 166 -12.11 -1.72 10.15
N VAL A 167 -11.74 -1.48 8.90
CA VAL A 167 -10.84 -2.37 8.14
C VAL A 167 -9.52 -1.66 7.92
N ALA A 168 -8.45 -2.27 8.36
CA ALA A 168 -7.08 -1.82 8.14
C ALA A 168 -6.35 -2.81 7.21
N LEU A 169 -5.74 -2.31 6.14
CA LEU A 169 -4.90 -3.09 5.24
C LEU A 169 -3.44 -3.05 5.70
N SER A 170 -2.75 -4.18 5.64
CA SER A 170 -1.33 -4.29 5.99
C SER A 170 -0.40 -3.57 5.02
N LYS A 171 -0.88 -3.31 3.80
CA LYS A 171 -0.17 -2.58 2.75
C LYS A 171 -1.11 -1.55 2.13
N SER A 172 -0.58 -0.36 1.85
CA SER A 172 -1.32 0.73 1.19
C SER A 172 -0.92 0.92 -0.27
N LYS A 173 0.14 0.25 -0.73
CA LYS A 173 0.69 0.36 -2.08
C LYS A 173 1.15 -0.99 -2.60
N VAL A 174 1.16 -1.12 -3.92
CA VAL A 174 1.63 -2.29 -4.66
C VAL A 174 2.32 -1.85 -5.94
N THR A 175 3.41 -2.53 -6.30
CA THR A 175 4.04 -2.40 -7.61
C THR A 175 3.51 -3.48 -8.53
N VAL A 176 2.93 -3.06 -9.63
CA VAL A 176 2.40 -3.93 -10.69
C VAL A 176 3.38 -3.94 -11.84
N SER A 177 3.77 -5.13 -12.31
CA SER A 177 4.70 -5.34 -13.44
C SER A 177 4.09 -6.27 -14.47
N GLY A 178 4.31 -5.97 -15.75
CA GLY A 178 3.81 -6.80 -16.86
C GLY A 178 3.82 -6.08 -18.20
N PRO A 179 3.10 -6.64 -19.20
CA PRO A 179 2.95 -6.00 -20.51
C PRO A 179 2.44 -4.57 -20.38
N GLU A 180 3.12 -3.62 -21.03
CA GLU A 180 2.79 -2.19 -20.93
C GLU A 180 1.33 -1.92 -21.32
N THR A 181 0.84 -2.58 -22.38
CA THR A 181 -0.56 -2.44 -22.80
C THR A 181 -1.55 -2.93 -21.76
N HIS A 182 -1.21 -3.95 -20.97
CA HIS A 182 -2.04 -4.46 -19.89
C HIS A 182 -1.98 -3.56 -18.66
N VAL A 183 -0.77 -3.16 -18.25
CA VAL A 183 -0.58 -2.27 -17.08
C VAL A 183 -1.27 -0.92 -17.30
N ASN A 184 -1.28 -0.41 -18.54
CA ASN A 184 -1.94 0.84 -18.90
C ASN A 184 -3.48 0.77 -18.82
N GLN A 185 -4.08 -0.42 -18.78
CA GLN A 185 -5.54 -0.58 -18.61
C GLN A 185 -5.97 -0.45 -17.13
N ILE A 186 -5.02 -0.56 -16.21
CA ILE A 186 -5.30 -0.53 -14.78
C ILE A 186 -5.49 0.92 -14.34
N ALA A 187 -6.70 1.28 -13.94
CA ALA A 187 -7.00 2.57 -13.35
C ALA A 187 -6.87 2.54 -11.81
N SER A 188 -7.28 1.43 -11.16
CA SER A 188 -7.16 1.27 -9.72
C SER A 188 -6.93 -0.18 -9.32
N VAL A 189 -6.36 -0.35 -8.12
CA VAL A 189 -6.12 -1.66 -7.49
C VAL A 189 -6.81 -1.67 -6.14
N ALA A 190 -7.59 -2.69 -5.85
CA ALA A 190 -8.36 -2.78 -4.62
C ALA A 190 -8.33 -4.19 -4.00
N VAL A 191 -8.60 -4.22 -2.70
CA VAL A 191 -9.01 -5.44 -1.99
C VAL A 191 -10.52 -5.41 -1.87
N VAL A 192 -11.21 -6.41 -2.43
CA VAL A 192 -12.68 -6.47 -2.49
C VAL A 192 -13.16 -7.73 -1.79
N ASP A 193 -14.05 -7.57 -0.82
CA ASP A 193 -14.74 -8.71 -0.19
C ASP A 193 -16.04 -8.27 0.50
N ASN A 194 -16.84 -9.27 0.88
CA ASN A 194 -18.03 -9.08 1.70
C ASN A 194 -17.96 -10.07 2.86
N ILE A 195 -17.69 -9.55 4.07
CA ILE A 195 -17.39 -10.34 5.26
C ILE A 195 -18.47 -10.10 6.31
N SER A 196 -19.03 -11.17 6.86
CA SER A 196 -19.93 -11.12 8.02
C SER A 196 -19.15 -11.57 9.25
N THR A 197 -19.01 -10.67 10.24
CA THR A 197 -18.31 -10.96 11.50
C THR A 197 -18.72 -9.96 12.57
N ASP A 198 -18.85 -10.45 13.81
CA ASP A 198 -19.09 -9.60 14.99
C ASP A 198 -17.86 -9.52 15.91
N THR A 199 -16.74 -10.09 15.48
CA THR A 199 -15.49 -10.12 16.23
C THR A 199 -14.32 -9.66 15.37
N GLN A 200 -13.27 -9.24 16.04
CA GLN A 200 -12.02 -8.93 15.34
C GLN A 200 -11.53 -10.15 14.53
N THR A 201 -11.27 -9.94 13.26
CA THR A 201 -10.88 -10.98 12.32
C THR A 201 -9.80 -10.46 11.38
N THR A 202 -8.86 -11.34 11.02
CA THR A 202 -7.82 -11.04 10.03
C THR A 202 -7.93 -12.01 8.87
N VAL A 203 -7.94 -11.50 7.65
CA VAL A 203 -8.06 -12.28 6.42
C VAL A 203 -7.01 -11.85 5.40
N ASN A 204 -6.48 -12.81 4.63
CA ASN A 204 -5.63 -12.53 3.49
C ASN A 204 -6.47 -12.52 2.21
N LYS A 205 -6.32 -11.50 1.40
CA LYS A 205 -7.08 -11.28 0.17
C LYS A 205 -6.17 -10.94 -0.99
N ASP A 206 -6.58 -11.45 -2.17
CA ASP A 206 -5.94 -11.12 -3.44
C ASP A 206 -6.28 -9.69 -3.86
N LEU A 207 -5.39 -9.11 -4.65
CA LEU A 207 -5.61 -7.82 -5.29
C LEU A 207 -6.50 -7.98 -6.51
N VAL A 208 -7.36 -7.00 -6.72
CA VAL A 208 -8.26 -6.91 -7.87
C VAL A 208 -7.94 -5.64 -8.65
N PHE A 209 -7.78 -5.78 -9.95
CA PHE A 209 -7.54 -4.67 -10.86
C PHE A 209 -8.85 -4.19 -11.49
N PHE A 210 -8.98 -2.88 -11.65
CA PHE A 210 -10.14 -2.25 -12.27
C PHE A 210 -9.71 -1.28 -13.37
N ASP A 211 -10.53 -1.16 -14.41
CA ASP A 211 -10.39 -0.17 -15.46
C ASP A 211 -10.96 1.20 -15.05
N GLU A 212 -10.92 2.17 -15.97
CA GLU A 212 -11.46 3.53 -15.76
C GLU A 212 -12.99 3.56 -15.54
N ASN A 213 -13.71 2.52 -15.96
CA ASN A 213 -15.15 2.38 -15.77
C ASN A 213 -15.51 1.67 -14.45
N GLY A 214 -14.51 1.18 -13.72
CA GLY A 214 -14.69 0.38 -12.51
C GLY A 214 -15.03 -1.09 -12.81
N GLU A 215 -14.79 -1.58 -14.04
CA GLU A 215 -14.95 -2.98 -14.39
C GLU A 215 -13.71 -3.78 -14.00
N LYS A 216 -13.94 -5.02 -13.50
CA LYS A 216 -12.85 -5.90 -13.08
C LYS A 216 -12.05 -6.41 -14.27
N LEU A 217 -10.73 -6.25 -14.20
CA LEU A 217 -9.78 -6.71 -15.20
C LEU A 217 -9.20 -8.09 -14.84
N TYR A 218 -9.04 -8.93 -15.87
CA TYR A 218 -8.27 -10.17 -15.81
C TYR A 218 -7.12 -10.06 -16.82
N LEU A 219 -5.95 -9.72 -16.34
CA LEU A 219 -4.80 -9.40 -17.17
C LEU A 219 -3.76 -10.53 -17.10
N PRO A 220 -3.57 -11.30 -18.19
CA PRO A 220 -2.52 -12.30 -18.24
C PRO A 220 -1.14 -11.63 -18.17
N TYR A 221 -0.16 -12.34 -17.60
CA TYR A 221 1.22 -11.91 -17.48
C TYR A 221 1.46 -10.65 -16.62
N VAL A 222 0.45 -10.14 -15.96
CA VAL A 222 0.59 -9.09 -14.95
C VAL A 222 0.87 -9.75 -13.61
N THR A 223 1.90 -9.26 -12.95
CA THR A 223 2.35 -9.72 -11.62
C THR A 223 2.42 -8.56 -10.66
N THR A 224 2.45 -8.86 -9.38
CA THR A 224 2.57 -7.88 -8.30
C THR A 224 3.73 -8.26 -7.39
N ASP A 225 4.37 -7.26 -6.78
CA ASP A 225 5.44 -7.45 -5.79
C ASP A 225 4.93 -8.08 -4.48
N ILE A 226 3.60 -8.04 -4.25
CA ILE A 226 2.92 -8.69 -3.13
C ILE A 226 1.82 -9.60 -3.66
N GLY A 227 1.76 -10.84 -3.18
CA GLY A 227 0.73 -11.80 -3.63
C GLY A 227 -0.64 -11.52 -3.03
N THR A 228 -0.69 -11.27 -1.72
CA THR A 228 -1.92 -11.00 -0.96
C THR A 228 -1.74 -9.84 -0.01
N VAL A 229 -2.85 -9.23 0.39
CA VAL A 229 -2.88 -8.19 1.42
C VAL A 229 -3.68 -8.72 2.61
N GLU A 230 -3.08 -8.59 3.78
CA GLU A 230 -3.78 -8.88 5.02
C GLU A 230 -4.71 -7.72 5.37
N ALA A 231 -5.98 -8.02 5.57
CA ALA A 231 -7.00 -7.10 6.04
C ALA A 231 -7.40 -7.46 7.46
N THR A 232 -7.18 -6.54 8.39
CA THR A 232 -7.61 -6.66 9.79
C THR A 232 -8.91 -5.91 9.97
N ILE A 233 -9.98 -6.64 10.28
CA ILE A 233 -11.29 -6.12 10.61
C ILE A 233 -11.35 -5.98 12.13
N SER A 234 -11.55 -4.75 12.63
CA SER A 234 -11.79 -4.46 14.05
C SER A 234 -13.26 -4.08 14.23
N VAL A 235 -13.93 -4.77 15.13
CA VAL A 235 -15.30 -4.45 15.52
C VAL A 235 -15.23 -3.56 16.73
N LEU A 236 -15.70 -2.32 16.61
CA LEU A 236 -15.57 -1.26 17.60
C LEU A 236 -16.96 -0.86 18.13
N PRO A 237 -17.15 -0.75 19.43
CA PRO A 237 -18.40 -0.23 20.00
C PRO A 237 -18.61 1.23 19.59
N ILE A 238 -19.89 1.60 19.46
CA ILE A 238 -20.33 2.95 19.16
C ILE A 238 -20.81 3.62 20.45
N THR A 239 -20.39 4.86 20.68
CA THR A 239 -20.93 5.70 21.74
C THR A 239 -21.26 7.10 21.24
N GLU A 240 -22.19 7.78 21.88
CA GLU A 240 -22.48 9.19 21.65
C GLU A 240 -21.67 10.02 22.64
N VAL A 241 -20.91 11.00 22.14
CA VAL A 241 -20.10 11.90 22.96
C VAL A 241 -20.54 13.35 22.77
N SER A 242 -20.45 14.13 23.82
CA SER A 242 -20.65 15.58 23.80
C SER A 242 -19.37 16.27 23.35
N LEU A 243 -19.49 17.31 22.51
CA LEU A 243 -18.35 18.13 22.10
C LEU A 243 -18.26 19.37 22.97
N LYS A 244 -17.06 19.71 23.42
CA LYS A 244 -16.76 20.95 24.11
C LYS A 244 -15.49 21.61 23.60
N VAL A 245 -15.34 22.89 23.87
CA VAL A 245 -14.08 23.62 23.75
C VAL A 245 -13.67 24.10 25.15
N ASP A 246 -12.38 24.11 25.40
CA ASP A 246 -11.80 24.79 26.54
C ASP A 246 -11.73 26.28 26.25
N THR A 247 -11.52 27.10 27.29
CA THR A 247 -11.39 28.55 27.15
C THR A 247 -10.00 29.01 27.58
N ALA A 248 -9.47 30.01 26.85
CA ALA A 248 -8.27 30.72 27.23
C ALA A 248 -8.56 32.20 27.41
N ASN A 249 -7.92 32.82 28.39
CA ASN A 249 -8.10 34.25 28.74
C ASN A 249 -9.56 34.65 28.96
N ALA A 250 -10.38 33.68 29.37
CA ALA A 250 -11.77 33.90 29.63
C ALA A 250 -11.96 34.65 30.97
N PRO A 251 -13.00 35.50 31.11
CA PRO A 251 -13.40 36.02 32.38
C PRO A 251 -13.89 34.88 33.29
N SER A 252 -13.96 35.11 34.60
CA SER A 252 -14.42 34.08 35.53
C SER A 252 -15.90 33.75 35.36
N GLU A 253 -16.67 34.67 34.81
CA GLU A 253 -18.08 34.51 34.45
C GLU A 253 -18.30 34.92 33.00
N TYR A 254 -18.88 34.04 32.19
CA TYR A 254 -19.19 34.30 30.77
C TYR A 254 -20.44 33.53 30.34
N PRO A 255 -21.12 33.96 29.25
CA PRO A 255 -22.25 33.23 28.69
C PRO A 255 -21.88 31.83 28.23
N ASN A 256 -22.87 30.93 28.26
CA ASN A 256 -22.67 29.56 27.82
C ASN A 256 -22.19 29.47 26.37
N ILE A 257 -21.17 28.66 26.16
CA ILE A 257 -20.71 28.29 24.83
C ILE A 257 -21.57 27.14 24.30
N THR A 258 -22.13 27.31 23.12
CA THR A 258 -22.96 26.29 22.47
C THR A 258 -22.17 25.66 21.29
N MET A 259 -22.27 24.34 21.18
CA MET A 259 -21.62 23.59 20.11
C MET A 259 -22.65 23.16 19.05
N SER A 260 -22.28 23.22 17.80
CA SER A 260 -23.08 22.71 16.67
C SER A 260 -22.21 21.92 15.68
N PRO A 261 -22.38 20.56 15.60
CA PRO A 261 -23.23 19.74 16.45
C PRO A 261 -22.76 19.72 17.91
N ALA A 262 -23.71 19.57 18.85
CA ALA A 262 -23.39 19.44 20.27
C ALA A 262 -22.88 18.05 20.65
N LYS A 263 -23.30 17.03 19.87
CA LYS A 263 -22.94 15.64 20.07
C LYS A 263 -22.63 14.97 18.74
N VAL A 264 -21.78 13.97 18.79
CA VAL A 264 -21.45 13.11 17.62
C VAL A 264 -21.39 11.64 18.06
N LYS A 265 -21.67 10.74 17.13
CA LYS A 265 -21.43 9.31 17.35
C LYS A 265 -20.02 8.97 16.94
N ILE A 266 -19.30 8.31 17.82
CA ILE A 266 -17.94 7.83 17.60
C ILE A 266 -17.87 6.32 17.80
N ALA A 267 -16.97 5.66 17.06
CA ALA A 267 -16.57 4.29 17.31
C ALA A 267 -15.11 4.25 17.75
N GLY A 268 -14.76 3.42 18.70
CA GLY A 268 -13.39 3.30 19.20
C GLY A 268 -13.19 2.10 20.12
N PRO A 269 -11.94 1.81 20.52
CA PRO A 269 -11.64 0.80 21.51
C PRO A 269 -12.36 1.09 22.83
N GLN A 270 -12.90 0.04 23.48
CA GLN A 270 -13.71 0.19 24.70
C GLN A 270 -12.96 0.91 25.82
N ASP A 271 -11.67 0.57 26.01
CA ASP A 271 -10.81 1.19 27.02
C ASP A 271 -10.62 2.70 26.81
N VAL A 272 -10.55 3.13 25.54
CA VAL A 272 -10.46 4.55 25.19
C VAL A 272 -11.80 5.25 25.43
N LEU A 273 -12.92 4.62 25.04
CA LEU A 273 -14.26 5.18 25.28
C LEU A 273 -14.56 5.31 26.77
N ASP A 274 -14.19 4.32 27.59
CA ASP A 274 -14.37 4.33 29.04
C ASP A 274 -13.49 5.37 29.75
N SER A 275 -12.41 5.82 29.10
CA SER A 275 -11.53 6.87 29.63
C SER A 275 -12.05 8.30 29.42
N LEU A 276 -13.12 8.47 28.62
CA LEU A 276 -13.71 9.78 28.35
C LEU A 276 -14.53 10.28 29.58
N GLU A 277 -14.06 11.34 30.19
CA GLU A 277 -14.78 11.97 31.30
C GLU A 277 -16.14 12.45 30.82
N ASP A 278 -17.20 12.04 31.51
CA ASP A 278 -18.61 12.39 31.23
C ASP A 278 -19.02 12.21 29.74
N ASN A 279 -18.42 11.24 29.03
CA ASN A 279 -18.57 11.06 27.59
C ASN A 279 -18.39 12.36 26.81
N THR A 280 -17.35 13.14 27.15
CA THR A 280 -17.08 14.44 26.54
C THR A 280 -15.72 14.47 25.84
N VAL A 281 -15.66 15.10 24.68
CA VAL A 281 -14.44 15.31 23.92
C VAL A 281 -14.18 16.80 23.74
N THR A 282 -13.01 17.27 24.19
CA THR A 282 -12.55 18.64 23.95
C THR A 282 -11.89 18.71 22.58
N ILE A 283 -12.42 19.57 21.70
CA ILE A 283 -11.96 19.66 20.31
C ILE A 283 -11.10 20.89 20.01
N GLY A 284 -10.92 21.78 20.97
CA GLY A 284 -10.11 22.98 20.80
C GLY A 284 -10.19 23.94 21.96
N THR A 285 -9.65 25.13 21.78
CA THR A 285 -9.64 26.20 22.80
C THR A 285 -10.15 27.49 22.18
N LEU A 286 -11.19 28.05 22.78
CA LEU A 286 -11.74 29.35 22.40
C LEU A 286 -10.99 30.45 23.17
N ASP A 287 -10.28 31.31 22.46
CA ASP A 287 -9.45 32.36 23.05
C ASP A 287 -10.22 33.69 23.09
N PHE A 288 -10.58 34.14 24.30
CA PHE A 288 -11.35 35.37 24.51
C PHE A 288 -10.61 36.63 24.03
N THR A 289 -9.29 36.63 23.92
CA THR A 289 -8.56 37.77 23.35
C THR A 289 -8.87 38.02 21.87
N LYS A 290 -9.47 37.04 21.20
CA LYS A 290 -9.87 37.10 19.77
C LYS A 290 -11.37 37.40 19.62
N LEU A 291 -12.16 37.30 20.68
CA LEU A 291 -13.59 37.48 20.62
C LEU A 291 -13.99 38.96 20.72
N LYS A 292 -14.69 39.40 19.69
CA LYS A 292 -15.32 40.74 19.67
C LYS A 292 -16.69 40.66 20.34
N ASN A 293 -17.27 41.83 20.65
CA ASN A 293 -18.62 41.97 21.19
C ASN A 293 -19.76 41.68 20.20
N GLU A 294 -19.47 41.13 19.02
CA GLU A 294 -20.44 40.80 17.98
C GLU A 294 -20.25 39.34 17.55
N GLY A 295 -21.38 38.62 17.47
CA GLY A 295 -21.61 37.32 16.86
C GLY A 295 -20.41 36.40 16.68
N ASN A 296 -19.90 35.82 17.76
CA ASN A 296 -18.69 35.01 17.71
C ASN A 296 -19.00 33.53 17.43
N LYS A 297 -18.48 33.07 16.32
CA LYS A 297 -18.53 31.66 15.89
C LYS A 297 -17.13 31.24 15.48
N GLU A 298 -16.62 30.19 16.09
CA GLU A 298 -15.33 29.62 15.72
C GLU A 298 -15.50 28.15 15.35
N LYS A 299 -14.91 27.75 14.25
CA LYS A 299 -15.00 26.39 13.71
C LYS A 299 -13.77 25.60 14.12
N PHE A 300 -13.99 24.41 14.65
CA PHE A 300 -12.97 23.47 15.09
C PHE A 300 -13.10 22.15 14.35
N ASP A 301 -11.97 21.55 14.00
CA ASP A 301 -11.92 20.17 13.52
C ASP A 301 -12.19 19.22 14.71
N ILE A 302 -13.00 18.17 14.47
CA ILE A 302 -13.28 17.17 15.51
C ILE A 302 -12.07 16.24 15.63
N SER A 303 -11.21 16.54 16.58
CA SER A 303 -10.04 15.75 16.92
C SER A 303 -10.39 14.76 18.03
N LEU A 304 -10.31 13.45 17.71
CA LEU A 304 -10.64 12.37 18.63
C LEU A 304 -9.38 11.73 19.22
N PRO A 305 -9.51 11.03 20.36
CA PRO A 305 -8.44 10.17 20.86
C PRO A 305 -8.02 9.11 19.85
N LYS A 306 -6.77 8.66 19.96
CA LYS A 306 -6.20 7.67 19.04
C LYS A 306 -7.04 6.38 19.00
N GLY A 307 -7.36 5.94 17.79
CA GLY A 307 -8.15 4.73 17.56
C GLY A 307 -9.66 4.98 17.46
N CYS A 308 -10.13 6.19 17.75
CA CYS A 308 -11.54 6.57 17.60
C CYS A 308 -11.79 7.24 16.24
N LYS A 309 -13.01 7.08 15.73
CA LYS A 309 -13.48 7.65 14.47
C LYS A 309 -14.90 8.18 14.60
N VAL A 310 -15.17 9.37 14.05
CA VAL A 310 -16.54 9.87 13.89
C VAL A 310 -17.25 9.03 12.83
N ILE A 311 -18.43 8.53 13.17
CA ILE A 311 -19.25 7.71 12.27
C ILE A 311 -20.52 8.43 11.80
N SER A 312 -20.90 9.53 12.44
CA SER A 312 -22.05 10.38 12.07
C SER A 312 -21.77 11.29 10.86
N GLY A 313 -20.52 11.32 10.37
CA GLY A 313 -20.14 12.00 9.13
C GLY A 313 -19.60 13.43 9.29
N GLU A 314 -19.76 14.05 10.45
CA GLU A 314 -19.26 15.40 10.73
C GLU A 314 -17.73 15.36 10.93
N THR A 315 -17.02 16.28 10.29
CA THR A 315 -15.58 16.46 10.48
C THR A 315 -15.23 17.68 11.31
N THR A 316 -16.20 18.59 11.49
CA THR A 316 -16.01 19.86 12.19
C THR A 316 -17.21 20.20 13.05
N ALA A 317 -16.98 20.99 14.10
CA ALA A 317 -18.03 21.58 14.92
C ALA A 317 -17.77 23.08 15.10
N THR A 318 -18.85 23.85 15.29
CA THR A 318 -18.79 25.29 15.50
C THR A 318 -19.14 25.61 16.95
N ALA A 319 -18.23 26.27 17.66
CA ALA A 319 -18.49 26.88 18.94
C ALA A 319 -19.12 28.27 18.72
N SER A 320 -20.20 28.57 19.43
CA SER A 320 -20.87 29.86 19.39
C SER A 320 -21.08 30.37 20.79
N ILE A 321 -20.79 31.64 21.01
CA ILE A 321 -21.07 32.35 22.27
C ILE A 321 -21.89 33.59 21.94
N ASP A 322 -22.97 33.82 22.74
CA ASP A 322 -23.81 35.00 22.55
C ASP A 322 -23.25 36.15 23.38
N LEU A 323 -22.80 37.19 22.70
CA LEU A 323 -22.22 38.40 23.26
C LEU A 323 -23.03 39.67 22.85
N ASN A 324 -24.30 39.54 22.51
CA ASN A 324 -25.10 40.67 22.03
C ASN A 324 -25.32 41.79 23.07
N GLU A 325 -25.21 41.48 24.37
CA GLU A 325 -25.32 42.46 25.48
C GLU A 325 -23.94 42.89 26.00
N PHE A 326 -22.87 42.58 25.29
CA PHE A 326 -21.51 42.98 25.64
C PHE A 326 -21.02 44.11 24.77
N TYR A 327 -20.29 45.03 25.37
CA TYR A 327 -19.79 46.24 24.76
C TYR A 327 -18.29 46.37 24.91
N SER A 328 -17.67 47.27 24.17
CA SER A 328 -16.23 47.52 24.21
C SER A 328 -15.91 48.92 24.68
N THR A 329 -14.92 49.08 25.51
CA THR A 329 -14.30 50.37 25.84
C THR A 329 -12.81 50.27 25.78
N THR A 330 -12.12 51.42 25.66
CA THR A 330 -10.69 51.51 25.65
C THR A 330 -10.19 52.29 26.85
N VAL A 331 -9.26 51.73 27.60
CA VAL A 331 -8.71 52.31 28.83
C VAL A 331 -7.19 52.43 28.73
N ASN A 332 -6.66 53.60 29.04
CA ASN A 332 -5.20 53.80 29.11
C ASN A 332 -4.66 53.30 30.46
N ALA A 333 -4.05 52.10 30.44
CA ALA A 333 -3.52 51.46 31.62
C ALA A 333 -1.99 51.72 31.74
N LYS A 334 -1.54 51.85 32.97
CA LYS A 334 -0.11 52.06 33.30
C LYS A 334 0.59 50.70 33.33
N VAL A 335 1.68 50.57 32.57
CA VAL A 335 2.53 49.39 32.58
C VAL A 335 3.50 49.38 33.73
N SER A 336 3.73 48.24 34.33
CA SER A 336 4.69 47.97 35.37
C SER A 336 5.59 46.79 35.08
N SER A 337 6.68 46.65 35.82
CA SER A 337 7.58 45.50 35.73
C SER A 337 7.68 44.83 37.11
N LYS A 338 7.78 43.49 37.09
CA LYS A 338 8.08 42.67 38.26
C LYS A 338 9.52 42.15 38.25
N LEU A 339 10.42 42.67 37.35
CA LEU A 339 11.81 42.32 37.41
C LEU A 339 12.47 42.76 38.70
N ASP A 340 13.43 41.93 39.15
CA ASP A 340 14.22 42.24 40.36
C ASP A 340 15.04 43.51 40.13
N SER A 341 14.62 44.57 40.79
CA SER A 341 15.24 45.90 40.71
C SER A 341 16.71 45.92 41.22
N SER A 342 17.16 44.91 41.96
CA SER A 342 18.56 44.76 42.36
C SER A 342 19.46 44.29 41.21
N LYS A 343 18.89 43.57 40.25
CA LYS A 343 19.60 42.96 39.11
C LYS A 343 19.42 43.73 37.81
N TYR A 344 18.26 44.37 37.62
CA TYR A 344 17.90 45.04 36.39
C TYR A 344 17.37 46.45 36.63
N THR A 345 17.71 47.36 35.73
CA THR A 345 17.04 48.65 35.58
C THR A 345 16.10 48.55 34.40
N VAL A 346 14.82 48.88 34.56
CA VAL A 346 13.78 48.82 33.53
C VAL A 346 13.24 50.24 33.33
N GLU A 347 13.36 50.74 32.08
CA GLU A 347 12.86 52.05 31.70
C GLU A 347 11.80 51.89 30.61
N PHE A 348 10.62 52.48 30.81
CA PHE A 348 9.53 52.49 29.84
C PHE A 348 9.52 53.84 29.11
N PRO A 349 9.89 53.91 27.80
CA PRO A 349 9.78 55.14 27.02
C PRO A 349 8.34 55.68 26.97
N SER A 350 7.36 54.77 26.96
CA SER A 350 5.95 55.06 27.22
C SER A 350 5.46 54.03 28.22
N ASN A 351 4.92 54.48 29.34
CA ASN A 351 4.42 53.61 30.40
C ASN A 351 2.90 53.44 30.38
N ASN A 352 2.22 53.93 29.35
CA ASN A 352 0.78 53.78 29.14
C ASN A 352 0.51 52.98 27.87
N VAL A 353 -0.41 52.06 27.95
CA VAL A 353 -0.86 51.26 26.83
C VAL A 353 -2.38 51.32 26.78
N GLU A 354 -2.92 51.56 25.61
CA GLU A 354 -4.36 51.60 25.35
C GLU A 354 -4.88 50.16 25.22
N ILE A 355 -5.74 49.74 26.13
CA ILE A 355 -6.26 48.38 26.27
C ILE A 355 -7.71 48.39 26.01
N THR A 356 -8.20 47.53 25.07
CA THR A 356 -9.59 47.30 24.79
C THR A 356 -10.16 46.26 25.77
N VAL A 357 -11.19 46.59 26.46
CA VAL A 357 -11.92 45.72 27.40
C VAL A 357 -13.34 45.52 26.91
N ASN A 358 -13.79 44.28 26.87
CA ASN A 358 -15.18 43.91 26.53
C ASN A 358 -15.90 43.46 27.81
N GLY A 359 -17.17 43.74 27.91
CA GLY A 359 -17.99 43.35 29.08
C GLY A 359 -19.44 43.88 28.99
N PRO A 360 -20.27 43.55 29.98
CA PRO A 360 -21.60 44.18 30.14
C PRO A 360 -21.53 45.69 30.23
N GLN A 361 -22.58 46.41 29.76
CA GLN A 361 -22.58 47.87 29.63
C GLN A 361 -22.28 48.58 30.97
N ASP A 362 -22.89 48.15 32.04
CA ASP A 362 -22.74 48.74 33.37
C ASP A 362 -21.31 48.63 33.93
N LEU A 363 -20.63 47.53 33.66
CA LEU A 363 -19.23 47.32 34.01
C LEU A 363 -18.28 48.12 33.09
N ILE A 364 -18.56 48.13 31.80
CA ILE A 364 -17.72 48.87 30.80
C ILE A 364 -17.79 50.37 31.05
N ASP A 365 -18.93 50.92 31.45
CA ASP A 365 -19.08 52.35 31.73
C ASP A 365 -18.34 52.79 33.03
N SER A 366 -18.07 51.86 33.95
CA SER A 366 -17.43 52.12 35.22
C SER A 366 -15.95 51.82 35.28
N ILE A 367 -15.43 51.03 34.33
CA ILE A 367 -14.01 50.58 34.35
C ILE A 367 -13.04 51.73 34.14
N SER A 368 -12.00 51.75 34.94
CA SER A 368 -10.97 52.77 34.93
C SER A 368 -9.54 52.19 34.89
N ALA A 369 -8.55 53.02 34.71
CA ALA A 369 -7.13 52.60 34.67
C ALA A 369 -6.65 51.91 35.96
N SER A 370 -7.28 52.20 37.12
CA SER A 370 -6.95 51.55 38.39
C SER A 370 -7.40 50.12 38.49
N ASP A 371 -8.36 49.71 37.66
CA ASP A 371 -8.96 48.37 37.63
C ASP A 371 -8.20 47.42 36.74
N ILE A 372 -7.22 47.92 35.99
CA ILE A 372 -6.39 47.17 35.04
C ILE A 372 -4.93 47.10 35.54
N THR A 373 -4.47 45.87 35.68
CA THR A 373 -3.04 45.61 35.99
C THR A 373 -2.34 45.11 34.71
N ALA A 374 -1.40 45.93 34.17
CA ALA A 374 -0.62 45.55 33.00
C ALA A 374 0.87 45.34 33.42
N ILE A 375 1.35 44.12 33.30
CA ILE A 375 2.72 43.73 33.70
C ILE A 375 3.49 43.23 32.49
N ALA A 376 4.68 43.81 32.28
CA ALA A 376 5.62 43.35 31.25
C ALA A 376 6.18 41.98 31.62
N ASP A 377 6.00 41.00 30.70
CA ASP A 377 6.46 39.62 30.88
C ASP A 377 7.81 39.41 30.17
N PHE A 378 8.87 39.34 30.92
CA PHE A 378 10.23 39.16 30.42
C PHE A 378 10.65 37.69 30.29
N THR A 379 9.76 36.75 30.38
CA THR A 379 10.06 35.31 30.30
C THR A 379 10.72 34.97 28.97
N GLY A 380 11.96 34.44 29.02
CA GLY A 380 12.74 34.06 27.82
C GLY A 380 13.33 35.23 27.02
N LEU A 381 13.27 36.50 27.50
CA LEU A 381 13.73 37.67 26.77
C LEU A 381 15.02 38.27 27.34
N LEU A 382 15.54 37.76 28.45
CA LEU A 382 16.67 38.37 29.16
C LEU A 382 18.05 37.74 28.85
N ASP A 383 18.11 36.71 28.03
CA ASP A 383 19.35 35.96 27.76
C ASP A 383 20.39 36.79 27.05
N ASP A 384 19.99 37.75 26.22
CA ASP A 384 20.88 38.66 25.47
C ASP A 384 21.17 39.97 26.21
N VAL A 385 20.62 40.16 27.42
CA VAL A 385 20.87 41.40 28.20
C VAL A 385 22.19 41.31 28.95
N THR A 386 23.20 42.09 28.48
CA THR A 386 24.53 42.15 29.07
C THR A 386 24.65 43.21 30.15
N THR A 387 25.60 43.00 31.07
CA THR A 387 25.87 43.99 32.18
C THR A 387 26.32 45.33 31.63
N GLY A 388 25.71 46.40 32.10
CA GLY A 388 26.10 47.77 31.79
C GLY A 388 25.64 48.33 30.44
N SER A 389 24.98 47.55 29.60
CA SER A 389 24.44 48.01 28.33
C SER A 389 22.92 47.96 28.33
N ALA A 390 22.26 49.04 27.91
CA ALA A 390 20.83 49.09 27.74
C ALA A 390 20.40 48.37 26.43
N VAL A 391 19.51 47.43 26.53
CA VAL A 391 18.92 46.71 25.38
C VAL A 391 17.43 47.09 25.27
N SER A 392 17.01 47.49 24.08
CA SER A 392 15.59 47.78 23.82
C SER A 392 14.87 46.48 23.41
N LEU A 393 13.83 46.12 24.15
CA LEU A 393 13.05 44.91 23.96
C LEU A 393 11.60 45.27 23.71
N SER A 394 10.91 44.54 22.81
CA SER A 394 9.45 44.53 22.70
C SER A 394 8.93 43.41 23.57
N VAL A 395 8.27 43.77 24.67
CA VAL A 395 7.88 42.82 25.73
C VAL A 395 6.38 42.64 25.74
N PRO A 396 5.85 41.40 25.71
CA PRO A 396 4.44 41.15 25.84
C PRO A 396 3.93 41.55 27.23
N LEU A 397 2.67 41.97 27.27
CA LEU A 397 1.99 42.37 28.52
C LEU A 397 1.07 41.23 29.00
N LYS A 398 1.21 40.88 30.27
CA LYS A 398 0.17 40.16 31.03
C LYS A 398 -0.80 41.14 31.62
N ILE A 399 -2.05 41.08 31.17
CA ILE A 399 -3.09 42.02 31.63
C ILE A 399 -4.09 41.24 32.45
N SER A 400 -4.46 41.78 33.60
CA SER A 400 -5.52 41.26 34.47
C SER A 400 -6.43 42.39 34.92
N LEU A 401 -7.72 42.10 35.00
CA LEU A 401 -8.77 42.97 35.52
C LEU A 401 -8.97 42.71 37.01
N SER A 402 -9.48 43.70 37.75
CA SER A 402 -9.84 43.51 39.15
C SER A 402 -11.04 42.53 39.25
N SER A 403 -11.23 41.92 40.44
CA SER A 403 -12.31 40.94 40.70
C SER A 403 -13.73 41.49 40.49
N ASP A 404 -13.91 42.79 40.54
CA ASP A 404 -15.19 43.42 40.33
C ASP A 404 -15.67 43.38 38.88
N TYR A 405 -14.74 43.04 37.94
CA TYR A 405 -15.00 42.90 36.51
C TYR A 405 -14.94 41.42 36.07
N ALA A 406 -15.56 40.55 36.84
CA ALA A 406 -15.56 39.10 36.64
C ALA A 406 -16.15 38.64 35.29
N GLN A 407 -16.98 39.47 34.65
CA GLN A 407 -17.57 39.22 33.32
C GLN A 407 -16.88 39.95 32.19
N CYS A 408 -15.78 40.67 32.47
CA CYS A 408 -15.04 41.43 31.48
C CYS A 408 -13.76 40.68 31.02
N TRP A 409 -13.40 40.86 29.76
CA TRP A 409 -12.12 40.32 29.20
C TRP A 409 -11.37 41.35 28.35
N VAL A 410 -10.08 41.11 28.21
CA VAL A 410 -9.20 41.97 27.38
C VAL A 410 -9.22 41.44 25.94
N TYR A 411 -9.55 42.30 24.99
CA TYR A 411 -9.51 41.98 23.57
C TYR A 411 -8.14 42.38 22.98
N GLY A 412 -7.53 41.47 22.21
CA GLY A 412 -6.24 41.70 21.60
C GLY A 412 -5.04 41.24 22.44
N SER A 413 -3.86 41.33 21.85
CA SER A 413 -2.59 41.09 22.50
C SER A 413 -1.76 42.38 22.48
N TYR A 414 -1.09 42.68 23.56
CA TYR A 414 -0.39 43.96 23.77
C TYR A 414 1.08 43.71 24.04
N THR A 415 1.92 44.62 23.50
CA THR A 415 3.36 44.68 23.75
C THR A 415 3.74 46.08 24.15
N VAL A 416 4.84 46.23 24.88
CA VAL A 416 5.46 47.51 25.23
C VAL A 416 6.96 47.48 24.91
N ASN A 417 7.46 48.60 24.40
CA ASN A 417 8.90 48.75 24.23
C ASN A 417 9.53 49.18 25.56
N VAL A 418 10.59 48.46 25.95
CA VAL A 418 11.25 48.63 27.25
C VAL A 418 12.76 48.64 27.04
N ASN A 419 13.47 49.58 27.70
CA ASN A 419 14.90 49.53 27.80
C ASN A 419 15.31 48.82 29.09
N VAL A 420 16.05 47.72 28.96
CA VAL A 420 16.48 46.91 30.10
C VAL A 420 17.99 46.92 30.18
N THR A 421 18.52 47.24 31.37
CA THR A 421 19.95 47.20 31.66
C THR A 421 20.18 46.22 32.81
N LYS A 422 21.10 45.28 32.64
CA LYS A 422 21.57 44.42 33.72
C LYS A 422 22.61 45.16 34.54
N LYS A 423 22.45 45.18 35.84
CA LYS A 423 23.39 45.87 36.78
C LYS A 423 24.67 45.10 37.00
#